data_be0fd08113c2eee00554f7087136ecdf
#
_entry.id   be0fd08113c2eee00554f7087136ecdf
#
_cell.length_a   1.000
_cell.length_b   1.000
_cell.length_c   1.000
_cell.angle_alpha   90.00
_cell.angle_beta   90.00
_cell.angle_gamma   90.00
#
_symmetry.space_group_name_H-M   'P 1'
#
loop_
_entity.id
_entity.type
_entity.pdbx_description
1 polymer ?
#
loop_
_entity_poly.entity_id
_entity_poly.type
_entity_poly.pdbx_seq_one_letter_code
_entity_poly.pdbx_strand_id
1 'polypeptide(L)'
;MAGLIAAHGQGNTGALGIAPKAKILPIADSPPSGESDPDVLAQSIEYAVGKGVRIISVSSGGGTSPRLTQAVKRALASDVVIVAGSGNNPLDQTVAYPAREPGVIAVGGIDRAGRHAAISVTGPEVDVVAPAVDIYSTSIDGRYRKGTGTSDSTAIVAGAAALIRAKYPHLPASEVAHRLTATAVDKGPPGRDDEYGYGVIDLVAALTADVPPLGFESATATAAPHTASATTAVAEPADGGDSGATTRGLVTLGVIVAAAGAWVLYNRHRRRGDDPPPRVSR
;
A
#
# COMPACT_ATOMS: atom_id res chain seq x y z
N MET A 1 13.74 11.49 -3.85
CA MET A 1 13.24 10.30 -4.57
C MET A 1 14.33 9.66 -5.44
N ALA A 2 14.91 10.34 -6.45
CA ALA A 2 15.90 9.73 -7.34
C ALA A 2 17.05 9.00 -6.60
N GLY A 3 17.54 9.58 -5.51
CA GLY A 3 18.59 8.92 -4.71
C GLY A 3 18.17 7.62 -4.03
N LEU A 4 16.91 7.49 -3.60
CA LEU A 4 16.38 6.22 -3.05
C LEU A 4 16.30 5.15 -4.12
N ILE A 5 16.05 5.55 -5.38
CA ILE A 5 16.03 4.62 -6.51
C ILE A 5 17.46 4.26 -6.92
N ALA A 6 18.35 5.25 -7.18
CA ALA A 6 19.56 5.04 -7.97
C ALA A 6 20.83 5.72 -7.45
N ALA A 7 20.91 6.13 -6.19
CA ALA A 7 22.18 6.63 -5.64
C ALA A 7 23.25 5.51 -5.60
N HIS A 8 24.50 5.89 -5.89
CA HIS A 8 25.63 4.93 -6.04
C HIS A 8 26.47 4.77 -4.76
N GLY A 9 26.19 5.56 -3.71
CA GLY A 9 27.09 5.68 -2.58
C GLY A 9 28.36 6.48 -2.88
N GLN A 10 29.20 6.65 -1.88
CA GLN A 10 30.58 7.19 -2.05
C GLN A 10 31.53 6.26 -1.29
N GLY A 11 32.13 5.30 -1.99
CA GLY A 11 32.91 4.26 -1.34
C GLY A 11 32.05 3.49 -0.33
N ASN A 12 32.48 3.48 0.96
CA ASN A 12 31.73 2.85 2.04
C ASN A 12 30.76 3.83 2.76
N THR A 13 30.58 5.04 2.25
CA THR A 13 29.73 6.09 2.83
C THR A 13 28.74 6.60 1.82
N GLY A 14 27.73 7.34 2.28
CA GLY A 14 26.69 7.91 1.43
C GLY A 14 25.46 7.03 1.26
N ALA A 15 24.44 7.58 0.65
CA ALA A 15 23.20 6.85 0.37
C ALA A 15 23.40 5.91 -0.81
N LEU A 16 22.93 4.69 -0.68
CA LEU A 16 22.85 3.70 -1.76
C LEU A 16 21.37 3.52 -2.14
N GLY A 17 21.05 3.69 -3.41
CA GLY A 17 19.71 3.43 -3.94
C GLY A 17 19.45 1.93 -4.10
N ILE A 18 18.16 1.57 -4.19
CA ILE A 18 17.73 0.18 -4.37
C ILE A 18 18.24 -0.40 -5.69
N ALA A 19 18.26 0.41 -6.76
CA ALA A 19 18.71 0.04 -8.10
C ALA A 19 19.81 0.99 -8.58
N PRO A 20 21.05 0.91 -8.09
CA PRO A 20 22.11 1.92 -8.35
C PRO A 20 22.48 2.06 -9.82
N LYS A 21 22.19 1.07 -10.66
CA LYS A 21 22.45 1.10 -12.11
C LYS A 21 21.27 1.57 -12.95
N ALA A 22 20.13 1.91 -12.32
CA ALA A 22 18.97 2.42 -13.03
C ALA A 22 19.25 3.82 -13.60
N LYS A 23 18.81 4.05 -14.83
CA LYS A 23 18.84 5.39 -15.44
C LYS A 23 17.59 6.17 -15.01
N ILE A 24 17.78 7.38 -14.51
CA ILE A 24 16.70 8.24 -14.05
C ILE A 24 16.40 9.30 -15.11
N LEU A 25 15.13 9.39 -15.51
CA LEU A 25 14.58 10.52 -16.24
C LEU A 25 13.83 11.41 -15.22
N PRO A 26 14.43 12.51 -14.77
CA PRO A 26 13.75 13.40 -13.84
C PRO A 26 12.75 14.28 -14.59
N ILE A 27 11.52 14.36 -14.07
CA ILE A 27 10.47 15.21 -14.63
C ILE A 27 9.90 16.03 -13.47
N ALA A 28 9.86 17.36 -13.65
CA ALA A 28 9.20 18.26 -12.73
C ALA A 28 7.70 18.35 -13.09
N ASP A 29 6.85 17.98 -12.17
CA ASP A 29 5.39 17.89 -12.33
C ASP A 29 4.63 18.92 -11.50
N SER A 30 5.36 19.81 -10.85
CA SER A 30 4.77 20.87 -10.02
C SER A 30 5.26 22.24 -10.49
N PRO A 31 4.37 23.22 -10.62
CA PRO A 31 4.76 24.61 -10.87
C PRO A 31 5.53 25.17 -9.67
N PRO A 32 6.22 26.30 -9.83
CA PRO A 32 6.93 26.97 -8.73
C PRO A 32 6.04 27.34 -7.53
N SER A 33 4.71 27.46 -7.73
CA SER A 33 3.72 27.70 -6.68
C SER A 33 3.57 26.51 -5.74
N GLY A 34 4.02 25.31 -6.12
CA GLY A 34 3.91 24.09 -5.32
C GLY A 34 2.53 23.42 -5.37
N GLU A 35 1.57 23.98 -6.09
CA GLU A 35 0.26 23.33 -6.26
C GLU A 35 0.35 22.17 -7.24
N SER A 36 -0.26 21.04 -6.87
CA SER A 36 -0.36 19.86 -7.73
C SER A 36 -1.45 20.08 -8.78
N ASP A 37 -1.06 20.11 -10.06
CA ASP A 37 -2.00 20.19 -11.18
C ASP A 37 -2.08 18.81 -11.85
N PRO A 38 -3.26 18.16 -11.85
CA PRO A 38 -3.45 16.86 -12.47
C PRO A 38 -3.10 16.84 -13.97
N ASP A 39 -3.30 17.94 -14.69
CA ASP A 39 -3.01 18.00 -16.12
C ASP A 39 -1.51 18.13 -16.39
N VAL A 40 -0.75 18.78 -15.50
CA VAL A 40 0.71 18.79 -15.55
C VAL A 40 1.27 17.40 -15.27
N LEU A 41 0.73 16.68 -14.30
CA LEU A 41 1.10 15.28 -14.06
C LEU A 41 0.75 14.39 -15.28
N ALA A 42 -0.39 14.61 -15.92
CA ALA A 42 -0.75 13.91 -17.16
C ALA A 42 0.29 14.13 -18.26
N GLN A 43 0.71 15.38 -18.49
CA GLN A 43 1.74 15.71 -19.47
C GLN A 43 3.08 15.02 -19.12
N SER A 44 3.43 15.00 -17.84
CA SER A 44 4.65 14.35 -17.35
C SER A 44 4.65 12.84 -17.65
N ILE A 45 3.51 12.17 -17.41
CA ILE A 45 3.34 10.74 -17.71
C ILE A 45 3.40 10.52 -19.25
N GLU A 46 2.67 11.31 -20.03
CA GLU A 46 2.70 11.23 -21.50
C GLU A 46 4.13 11.41 -22.06
N TYR A 47 4.86 12.38 -21.53
CA TYR A 47 6.26 12.61 -21.90
C TYR A 47 7.15 11.41 -21.52
N ALA A 48 7.01 10.88 -20.32
CA ALA A 48 7.78 9.72 -19.86
C ALA A 48 7.54 8.49 -20.76
N VAL A 49 6.29 8.19 -21.09
CA VAL A 49 5.91 7.10 -22.01
C VAL A 49 6.54 7.34 -23.38
N GLY A 50 6.47 8.56 -23.91
CA GLY A 50 7.09 8.94 -25.20
C GLY A 50 8.62 8.81 -25.22
N LYS A 51 9.28 8.80 -24.04
CA LYS A 51 10.72 8.52 -23.88
C LYS A 51 11.05 7.05 -23.72
N GLY A 52 10.05 6.16 -23.72
CA GLY A 52 10.25 4.73 -23.60
C GLY A 52 10.67 4.28 -22.20
N VAL A 53 10.28 5.00 -21.15
CA VAL A 53 10.53 4.56 -19.78
C VAL A 53 9.72 3.29 -19.50
N ARG A 54 10.26 2.42 -18.69
CA ARG A 54 9.59 1.17 -18.31
C ARG A 54 8.94 1.24 -16.94
N ILE A 55 9.29 2.24 -16.14
CA ILE A 55 8.76 2.46 -14.79
C ILE A 55 8.56 3.95 -14.60
N ILE A 56 7.41 4.31 -14.01
CA ILE A 56 7.11 5.66 -13.58
C ILE A 56 6.89 5.63 -12.06
N SER A 57 7.64 6.46 -11.33
CA SER A 57 7.48 6.66 -9.89
C SER A 57 6.79 7.99 -9.64
N VAL A 58 5.58 7.96 -9.09
CA VAL A 58 4.76 9.15 -8.81
C VAL A 58 4.72 9.36 -7.30
N SER A 59 5.42 10.38 -6.83
CA SER A 59 5.43 10.79 -5.42
C SER A 59 4.62 12.07 -5.15
N SER A 60 3.99 12.58 -6.18
CA SER A 60 2.96 13.62 -6.14
C SER A 60 1.61 12.96 -6.35
N GLY A 61 0.59 13.45 -5.69
CA GLY A 61 -0.75 12.91 -5.80
C GLY A 61 -1.78 13.93 -5.37
N GLY A 62 -3.06 13.60 -5.51
CA GLY A 62 -4.14 14.49 -5.09
C GLY A 62 -5.35 14.37 -5.99
N GLY A 63 -5.70 15.46 -6.67
CA GLY A 63 -6.82 15.52 -7.59
C GLY A 63 -6.65 14.64 -8.83
N THR A 64 -7.72 14.47 -9.57
CA THR A 64 -7.73 13.77 -10.85
C THR A 64 -8.35 14.65 -11.93
N SER A 65 -7.99 14.40 -13.18
CA SER A 65 -8.64 14.96 -14.36
C SER A 65 -8.89 13.85 -15.38
N PRO A 66 -9.80 14.05 -16.35
CA PRO A 66 -10.00 13.10 -17.44
C PRO A 66 -8.71 12.83 -18.22
N ARG A 67 -7.86 13.86 -18.41
CA ARG A 67 -6.57 13.74 -19.09
C ARG A 67 -5.62 12.86 -18.28
N LEU A 68 -5.50 13.09 -16.98
CA LEU A 68 -4.62 12.30 -16.11
C LEU A 68 -5.06 10.83 -16.08
N THR A 69 -6.37 10.58 -15.94
CA THR A 69 -6.91 9.21 -15.99
C THR A 69 -6.57 8.52 -17.31
N GLN A 70 -6.68 9.24 -18.44
CA GLN A 70 -6.35 8.69 -19.74
C GLN A 70 -4.84 8.45 -19.90
N ALA A 71 -3.99 9.37 -19.40
CA ALA A 71 -2.53 9.23 -19.45
C ALA A 71 -2.05 8.01 -18.66
N VAL A 72 -2.59 7.78 -17.44
CA VAL A 72 -2.29 6.61 -16.61
C VAL A 72 -2.70 5.32 -17.33
N LYS A 73 -3.94 5.25 -17.86
CA LYS A 73 -4.42 4.07 -18.59
C LYS A 73 -3.57 3.76 -19.83
N ARG A 74 -3.16 4.79 -20.58
CA ARG A 74 -2.26 4.62 -21.74
C ARG A 74 -0.89 4.10 -21.32
N ALA A 75 -0.32 4.61 -20.23
CA ALA A 75 0.96 4.15 -19.73
C ALA A 75 0.90 2.67 -19.31
N LEU A 76 -0.14 2.25 -18.59
CA LEU A 76 -0.38 0.84 -18.23
C LEU A 76 -0.55 -0.04 -19.47
N ALA A 77 -1.33 0.39 -20.47
CA ALA A 77 -1.50 -0.31 -21.74
C ALA A 77 -0.21 -0.39 -22.58
N SER A 78 0.76 0.50 -22.31
CA SER A 78 2.09 0.51 -22.94
C SER A 78 3.14 -0.30 -22.16
N ASP A 79 2.73 -1.20 -21.30
CA ASP A 79 3.60 -2.04 -20.45
C ASP A 79 4.51 -1.25 -19.51
N VAL A 80 4.09 -0.07 -19.05
CA VAL A 80 4.82 0.73 -18.07
C VAL A 80 4.34 0.38 -16.66
N VAL A 81 5.25 0.05 -15.77
CA VAL A 81 4.96 -0.11 -14.34
C VAL A 81 4.79 1.28 -13.73
N ILE A 82 3.65 1.55 -13.15
CA ILE A 82 3.41 2.80 -12.40
C ILE A 82 3.39 2.46 -10.91
N VAL A 83 4.21 3.16 -10.14
CA VAL A 83 4.29 3.04 -8.67
C VAL A 83 3.93 4.39 -8.08
N ALA A 84 2.92 4.43 -7.21
CA ALA A 84 2.45 5.69 -6.62
C ALA A 84 2.20 5.57 -5.12
N GLY A 85 2.46 6.64 -4.38
CA GLY A 85 2.24 6.71 -2.94
C GLY A 85 0.76 6.78 -2.59
N SER A 86 0.35 6.09 -1.52
CA SER A 86 -1.03 6.08 -1.05
C SER A 86 -1.52 7.46 -0.57
N GLY A 87 -0.61 8.37 -0.24
CA GLY A 87 -0.91 9.68 0.32
C GLY A 87 -0.42 9.84 1.75
N ASN A 88 -0.46 11.07 2.25
CA ASN A 88 0.07 11.42 3.57
C ASN A 88 -0.97 12.13 4.43
N ASN A 89 -1.30 11.56 5.60
CA ASN A 89 -2.09 12.20 6.64
C ASN A 89 -1.38 13.45 7.22
N PRO A 90 -2.07 14.53 7.55
CA PRO A 90 -3.52 14.74 7.40
C PRO A 90 -3.92 15.40 6.07
N LEU A 91 -3.00 15.49 5.09
CA LEU A 91 -3.24 16.16 3.80
C LEU A 91 -4.21 15.35 2.93
N ASP A 92 -4.05 14.03 2.90
CA ASP A 92 -4.89 13.10 2.18
C ASP A 92 -5.72 12.28 3.18
N GLN A 93 -7.01 12.09 2.90
CA GLN A 93 -7.91 11.30 3.75
C GLN A 93 -8.25 9.93 3.14
N THR A 94 -7.99 9.77 1.86
CA THR A 94 -8.18 8.53 1.10
C THR A 94 -6.98 8.33 0.20
N VAL A 95 -6.81 7.10 -0.32
CA VAL A 95 -5.73 6.81 -1.25
C VAL A 95 -5.73 7.77 -2.42
N ALA A 96 -4.62 8.46 -2.62
CA ALA A 96 -4.48 9.53 -3.60
C ALA A 96 -4.49 8.99 -5.04
N TYR A 97 -4.91 9.82 -6.00
CA TYR A 97 -4.70 9.50 -7.41
C TYR A 97 -3.26 9.89 -7.81
N PRO A 98 -2.50 9.06 -8.58
CA PRO A 98 -2.96 7.89 -9.33
C PRO A 98 -2.87 6.54 -8.58
N ALA A 99 -2.47 6.48 -7.31
CA ALA A 99 -2.31 5.22 -6.59
C ALA A 99 -3.60 4.37 -6.57
N ARG A 100 -4.78 5.00 -6.47
CA ARG A 100 -6.07 4.29 -6.48
C ARG A 100 -6.55 3.81 -7.87
N GLU A 101 -5.80 4.10 -8.96
CA GLU A 101 -6.20 3.57 -10.29
C GLU A 101 -5.80 2.09 -10.40
N PRO A 102 -6.73 1.21 -10.81
CA PRO A 102 -6.42 -0.21 -11.00
C PRO A 102 -5.23 -0.43 -11.95
N GLY A 103 -4.28 -1.25 -11.51
CA GLY A 103 -3.04 -1.55 -12.25
C GLY A 103 -1.85 -0.64 -11.89
N VAL A 104 -2.07 0.43 -11.13
CA VAL A 104 -1.00 1.18 -10.47
C VAL A 104 -0.64 0.48 -9.17
N ILE A 105 0.63 0.35 -8.85
CA ILE A 105 1.09 -0.20 -7.57
C ILE A 105 0.97 0.89 -6.51
N ALA A 106 -0.02 0.77 -5.64
CA ALA A 106 -0.26 1.69 -4.54
C ALA A 106 0.63 1.34 -3.34
N VAL A 107 1.43 2.29 -2.89
CA VAL A 107 2.45 2.06 -1.86
C VAL A 107 2.14 2.85 -0.59
N GLY A 108 1.89 2.12 0.49
CA GLY A 108 1.82 2.66 1.84
C GLY A 108 3.19 2.69 2.54
N GLY A 109 3.17 3.11 3.79
CA GLY A 109 4.38 3.32 4.58
C GLY A 109 4.42 2.59 5.92
N ILE A 110 5.61 2.09 6.28
CA ILE A 110 5.89 1.55 7.62
C ILE A 110 7.00 2.33 8.31
N ASP A 111 7.02 2.23 9.65
CA ASP A 111 8.09 2.74 10.48
C ASP A 111 9.26 1.71 10.59
N ARG A 112 10.31 2.09 11.33
CA ARG A 112 11.49 1.22 11.52
C ARG A 112 11.18 -0.07 12.28
N ALA A 113 10.09 -0.13 13.04
CA ALA A 113 9.65 -1.33 13.75
C ALA A 113 8.74 -2.22 12.88
N GLY A 114 8.51 -1.84 11.62
CA GLY A 114 7.62 -2.55 10.71
C GLY A 114 6.13 -2.32 11.02
N ARG A 115 5.78 -1.30 11.81
CA ARG A 115 4.40 -0.92 12.09
C ARG A 115 3.94 0.06 11.02
N HIS A 116 2.63 0.05 10.72
CA HIS A 116 2.04 1.03 9.84
C HIS A 116 2.41 2.45 10.29
N ALA A 117 2.90 3.27 9.38
CA ALA A 117 3.33 4.64 9.68
C ALA A 117 2.11 5.56 9.78
N ALA A 118 1.96 6.29 10.88
CA ALA A 118 0.82 7.18 11.09
C ALA A 118 0.63 8.23 9.98
N ILE A 119 1.71 8.56 9.27
CA ILE A 119 1.68 9.46 8.11
C ILE A 119 1.04 8.79 6.88
N SER A 120 1.05 7.47 6.77
CA SER A 120 0.56 6.76 5.58
C SER A 120 -0.96 6.70 5.57
N VAL A 121 -1.56 7.05 4.43
CA VAL A 121 -2.98 6.83 4.18
C VAL A 121 -3.24 5.34 3.98
N THR A 122 -4.36 4.86 4.52
CA THR A 122 -4.85 3.49 4.40
C THR A 122 -6.03 3.40 3.43
N GLY A 123 -6.26 2.24 2.86
CA GLY A 123 -7.43 2.00 2.01
C GLY A 123 -7.32 0.70 1.22
N PRO A 124 -8.46 0.26 0.66
CA PRO A 124 -8.52 -1.00 -0.08
C PRO A 124 -7.68 -1.02 -1.37
N GLU A 125 -7.15 0.11 -1.80
CA GLU A 125 -6.29 0.19 -2.98
C GLU A 125 -4.80 -0.04 -2.64
N VAL A 126 -4.39 0.03 -1.36
CA VAL A 126 -2.99 -0.21 -0.97
C VAL A 126 -2.58 -1.62 -1.35
N ASP A 127 -1.52 -1.74 -2.15
CA ASP A 127 -1.01 -3.04 -2.59
C ASP A 127 0.11 -3.55 -1.70
N VAL A 128 1.10 -2.70 -1.40
CA VAL A 128 2.26 -3.08 -0.58
C VAL A 128 2.72 -1.90 0.25
N VAL A 129 3.52 -2.19 1.27
CA VAL A 129 4.16 -1.16 2.08
C VAL A 129 5.68 -1.29 2.05
N ALA A 130 6.35 -0.15 2.26
CA ALA A 130 7.80 -0.08 2.39
C ALA A 130 8.19 0.98 3.43
N PRO A 131 9.46 1.04 3.88
CA PRO A 131 9.89 2.04 4.86
C PRO A 131 9.59 3.48 4.44
N ALA A 132 8.95 4.26 5.34
CA ALA A 132 8.47 5.61 5.10
C ALA A 132 8.93 6.64 6.13
N VAL A 133 9.47 6.20 7.27
CA VAL A 133 9.77 7.09 8.40
C VAL A 133 11.27 7.22 8.58
N ASP A 134 11.77 8.46 8.69
CA ASP A 134 13.19 8.77 8.90
C ASP A 134 14.12 8.20 7.81
N ILE A 135 13.66 8.19 6.57
CA ILE A 135 14.41 7.61 5.45
C ILE A 135 15.55 8.54 5.03
N TYR A 136 16.77 8.01 5.11
CA TYR A 136 17.98 8.71 4.71
C TYR A 136 18.18 8.64 3.19
N SER A 137 18.40 9.79 2.55
CA SER A 137 18.55 9.88 1.09
C SER A 137 19.43 11.05 0.68
N THR A 138 19.84 11.08 -0.58
CA THR A 138 20.48 12.25 -1.17
C THR A 138 19.52 13.43 -1.23
N SER A 139 20.09 14.64 -1.17
CA SER A 139 19.39 15.92 -1.34
C SER A 139 20.03 16.74 -2.44
N ILE A 140 19.60 18.00 -2.61
CA ILE A 140 20.23 18.97 -3.50
C ILE A 140 21.61 19.38 -2.96
N ASP A 141 22.43 19.96 -3.81
CA ASP A 141 23.76 20.51 -3.48
C ASP A 141 24.71 19.52 -2.80
N GLY A 142 24.68 18.24 -3.22
CA GLY A 142 25.54 17.19 -2.67
C GLY A 142 25.28 16.83 -1.21
N ARG A 143 24.14 17.27 -0.66
CA ARG A 143 23.74 17.00 0.74
C ARG A 143 22.91 15.74 0.86
N TYR A 144 22.61 15.39 2.09
CA TYR A 144 21.70 14.32 2.46
C TYR A 144 20.51 14.88 3.23
N ARG A 145 19.39 14.13 3.22
CA ARG A 145 18.20 14.46 3.99
C ARG A 145 17.68 13.21 4.71
N LYS A 146 16.94 13.41 5.77
CA LYS A 146 15.98 12.45 6.28
C LYS A 146 14.58 12.88 5.87
N GLY A 147 13.79 11.96 5.35
CA GLY A 147 12.42 12.18 4.93
C GLY A 147 11.45 11.27 5.65
N THR A 148 10.20 11.70 5.75
CA THR A 148 9.09 10.88 6.22
C THR A 148 7.90 11.12 5.30
N GLY A 149 7.37 10.04 4.73
CA GLY A 149 6.23 10.07 3.81
C GLY A 149 6.19 8.88 2.89
N THR A 150 5.01 8.58 2.35
CA THR A 150 4.80 7.51 1.36
C THR A 150 5.56 7.76 0.04
N SER A 151 6.00 8.99 -0.20
CA SER A 151 6.92 9.33 -1.29
C SER A 151 8.25 8.56 -1.23
N ASP A 152 8.80 8.35 -0.02
CA ASP A 152 10.05 7.61 0.16
C ASP A 152 9.83 6.11 -0.06
N SER A 153 8.72 5.54 0.45
CA SER A 153 8.30 4.15 0.17
C SER A 153 8.10 3.90 -1.32
N THR A 154 7.43 4.82 -2.01
CA THR A 154 7.20 4.76 -3.46
C THR A 154 8.51 4.65 -4.24
N ALA A 155 9.49 5.46 -3.87
CA ALA A 155 10.81 5.42 -4.52
C ALA A 155 11.52 4.07 -4.26
N ILE A 156 11.41 3.50 -3.06
CA ILE A 156 11.97 2.19 -2.72
C ILE A 156 11.31 1.10 -3.59
N VAL A 157 9.97 1.08 -3.69
CA VAL A 157 9.24 0.10 -4.50
C VAL A 157 9.52 0.28 -6.00
N ALA A 158 9.65 1.52 -6.49
CA ALA A 158 10.04 1.77 -7.86
C ALA A 158 11.45 1.24 -8.17
N GLY A 159 12.39 1.36 -7.22
CA GLY A 159 13.70 0.73 -7.31
C GLY A 159 13.62 -0.81 -7.34
N ALA A 160 12.76 -1.41 -6.52
CA ALA A 160 12.49 -2.85 -6.54
C ALA A 160 11.93 -3.30 -7.91
N ALA A 161 10.94 -2.58 -8.44
CA ALA A 161 10.40 -2.84 -9.79
C ALA A 161 11.49 -2.74 -10.87
N ALA A 162 12.43 -1.79 -10.74
CA ALA A 162 13.55 -1.66 -11.67
C ALA A 162 14.48 -2.88 -11.64
N LEU A 163 14.77 -3.42 -10.46
CA LEU A 163 15.58 -4.64 -10.33
C LEU A 163 14.85 -5.86 -10.89
N ILE A 164 13.54 -5.99 -10.66
CA ILE A 164 12.72 -7.08 -11.24
C ILE A 164 12.76 -7.00 -12.76
N ARG A 165 12.51 -5.81 -13.34
CA ARG A 165 12.60 -5.60 -14.80
C ARG A 165 14.00 -5.85 -15.37
N ALA A 166 15.06 -5.57 -14.61
CA ALA A 166 16.42 -5.86 -15.03
C ALA A 166 16.72 -7.36 -15.05
N LYS A 167 16.20 -8.09 -14.06
CA LYS A 167 16.37 -9.55 -13.97
C LYS A 167 15.46 -10.31 -14.94
N TYR A 168 14.26 -9.82 -15.15
CA TYR A 168 13.22 -10.42 -15.99
C TYR A 168 12.77 -9.42 -17.08
N PRO A 169 13.59 -9.18 -18.12
CA PRO A 169 13.36 -8.08 -19.07
C PRO A 169 12.10 -8.20 -19.93
N HIS A 170 11.55 -9.41 -20.05
CA HIS A 170 10.34 -9.71 -20.82
C HIS A 170 9.09 -9.84 -19.94
N LEU A 171 9.22 -9.68 -18.62
CA LEU A 171 8.11 -9.79 -17.72
C LEU A 171 7.14 -8.60 -17.91
N PRO A 172 5.83 -8.83 -18.17
CA PRO A 172 4.85 -7.75 -18.29
C PRO A 172 4.75 -6.89 -17.02
N ALA A 173 4.26 -5.65 -17.16
CA ALA A 173 4.10 -4.73 -16.02
C ALA A 173 3.20 -5.32 -14.93
N SER A 174 2.10 -5.99 -15.29
CA SER A 174 1.20 -6.68 -14.37
C SER A 174 1.91 -7.79 -13.58
N GLU A 175 2.83 -8.53 -14.22
CA GLU A 175 3.58 -9.58 -13.56
C GLU A 175 4.68 -9.02 -12.63
N VAL A 176 5.22 -7.83 -12.92
CA VAL A 176 6.10 -7.12 -11.98
C VAL A 176 5.33 -6.74 -10.71
N ALA A 177 4.11 -6.22 -10.85
CA ALA A 177 3.23 -5.92 -9.73
C ALA A 177 2.88 -7.20 -8.95
N HIS A 178 2.49 -8.26 -9.66
CA HIS A 178 2.18 -9.57 -9.08
C HIS A 178 3.35 -10.13 -8.28
N ARG A 179 4.58 -10.07 -8.80
CA ARG A 179 5.76 -10.53 -8.04
C ARG A 179 5.94 -9.76 -6.74
N LEU A 180 5.77 -8.45 -6.76
CA LEU A 180 5.89 -7.62 -5.54
C LEU A 180 4.84 -7.99 -4.50
N THR A 181 3.59 -8.22 -4.91
CA THR A 181 2.49 -8.57 -4.00
C THR A 181 2.56 -10.02 -3.52
N ALA A 182 2.84 -10.96 -4.43
CA ALA A 182 2.89 -12.40 -4.12
C ALA A 182 4.07 -12.79 -3.21
N THR A 183 5.13 -11.98 -3.17
CA THR A 183 6.30 -12.21 -2.33
C THR A 183 6.37 -11.28 -1.13
N ALA A 184 5.38 -10.40 -0.94
CA ALA A 184 5.32 -9.52 0.22
C ALA A 184 5.20 -10.33 1.51
N VAL A 185 5.80 -9.83 2.58
CA VAL A 185 5.68 -10.42 3.92
C VAL A 185 4.43 -9.88 4.57
N ASP A 186 3.44 -10.76 4.73
CA ASP A 186 2.15 -10.44 5.34
C ASP A 186 2.33 -9.80 6.73
N LYS A 187 1.56 -8.74 6.99
CA LYS A 187 1.56 -7.96 8.23
C LYS A 187 0.15 -7.52 8.56
N GLY A 188 -0.12 -7.33 9.85
CA GLY A 188 -1.45 -6.97 10.33
C GLY A 188 -2.37 -8.17 10.46
N PRO A 189 -3.67 -8.02 10.17
CA PRO A 189 -4.59 -9.13 10.02
C PRO A 189 -4.14 -10.07 8.89
N PRO A 190 -4.32 -11.41 9.04
CA PRO A 190 -3.89 -12.36 8.00
C PRO A 190 -4.49 -12.09 6.63
N GLY A 191 -3.66 -12.07 5.60
CA GLY A 191 -4.05 -11.78 4.23
C GLY A 191 -4.03 -10.28 3.92
N ARG A 192 -4.60 -9.91 2.77
CA ARG A 192 -4.63 -8.51 2.33
C ARG A 192 -5.52 -7.65 3.24
N ASP A 193 -5.01 -6.52 3.70
CA ASP A 193 -5.74 -5.54 4.51
C ASP A 193 -5.50 -4.08 4.03
N ASP A 194 -6.23 -3.12 4.61
CA ASP A 194 -6.19 -1.72 4.18
C ASP A 194 -4.95 -0.95 4.69
N GLU A 195 -4.20 -1.46 5.67
CA GLU A 195 -3.02 -0.81 6.24
C GLU A 195 -1.74 -1.24 5.53
N TYR A 196 -1.62 -2.54 5.24
CA TYR A 196 -0.40 -3.16 4.71
C TYR A 196 -0.55 -3.68 3.28
N GLY A 197 -1.76 -3.69 2.72
CA GLY A 197 -2.03 -4.34 1.45
C GLY A 197 -1.73 -5.83 1.54
N TYR A 198 -0.91 -6.36 0.64
CA TYR A 198 -0.38 -7.73 0.70
C TYR A 198 0.82 -7.88 1.66
N GLY A 199 1.31 -6.78 2.24
CA GLY A 199 2.38 -6.81 3.21
C GLY A 199 3.59 -5.93 2.85
N VAL A 200 4.67 -6.12 3.61
CA VAL A 200 5.96 -5.44 3.40
C VAL A 200 6.70 -6.08 2.23
N ILE A 201 7.18 -5.27 1.29
CA ILE A 201 7.95 -5.81 0.15
C ILE A 201 9.16 -6.61 0.64
N ASP A 202 9.36 -7.81 0.07
CA ASP A 202 10.59 -8.58 0.19
C ASP A 202 11.31 -8.59 -1.16
N LEU A 203 12.32 -7.73 -1.29
CA LEU A 203 13.07 -7.59 -2.52
C LEU A 203 13.83 -8.85 -2.90
N VAL A 204 14.35 -9.59 -1.92
CA VAL A 204 15.08 -10.82 -2.18
C VAL A 204 14.13 -11.89 -2.72
N ALA A 205 12.99 -12.09 -2.06
CA ALA A 205 11.96 -13.01 -2.52
C ALA A 205 11.41 -12.59 -3.90
N ALA A 206 11.12 -11.31 -4.13
CA ALA A 206 10.66 -10.81 -5.42
C ALA A 206 11.65 -11.09 -6.56
N LEU A 207 12.94 -11.13 -6.27
CA LEU A 207 13.98 -11.45 -7.26
C LEU A 207 14.25 -12.96 -7.40
N THR A 208 14.02 -13.77 -6.37
CA THR A 208 14.53 -15.16 -6.35
C THR A 208 13.46 -16.24 -6.24
N ALA A 209 12.27 -15.90 -5.71
CA ALA A 209 11.21 -16.90 -5.57
C ALA A 209 10.67 -17.35 -6.93
N ASP A 210 10.20 -18.59 -6.98
CA ASP A 210 9.38 -19.08 -8.06
C ASP A 210 7.94 -18.59 -7.84
N VAL A 211 7.54 -17.58 -8.62
CA VAL A 211 6.20 -17.00 -8.57
C VAL A 211 5.45 -17.43 -9.82
N PRO A 212 4.37 -18.22 -9.68
CA PRO A 212 3.54 -18.61 -10.81
C PRO A 212 2.97 -17.37 -11.51
N PRO A 213 2.86 -17.36 -12.84
CA PRO A 213 2.24 -16.26 -13.57
C PRO A 213 0.77 -16.04 -13.14
N LEU A 214 0.27 -14.81 -13.31
CA LEU A 214 -1.13 -14.48 -13.11
C LEU A 214 -2.04 -15.43 -13.89
N GLY A 215 -3.09 -15.92 -13.23
CA GLY A 215 -4.04 -16.89 -13.79
C GLY A 215 -3.63 -18.36 -13.64
N PHE A 216 -2.43 -18.65 -13.16
CA PHE A 216 -2.04 -19.98 -12.69
C PHE A 216 -2.24 -20.05 -11.17
N GLU A 217 -3.48 -20.08 -10.71
CA GLU A 217 -3.77 -20.47 -9.34
C GLU A 217 -3.30 -21.92 -9.16
N SER A 218 -2.36 -22.13 -8.24
CA SER A 218 -1.93 -23.48 -7.90
C SER A 218 -3.13 -24.31 -7.46
N ALA A 219 -3.49 -25.30 -8.24
CA ALA A 219 -4.54 -26.30 -7.92
C ALA A 219 -4.21 -27.15 -6.68
N THR A 220 -3.24 -26.73 -5.86
CA THR A 220 -2.72 -27.46 -4.71
C THR A 220 -3.24 -26.96 -3.35
N ALA A 221 -4.15 -26.02 -3.29
CA ALA A 221 -4.66 -25.51 -2.01
C ALA A 221 -6.08 -25.95 -1.67
N THR A 222 -6.60 -27.08 -2.21
CA THR A 222 -7.85 -27.65 -1.70
C THR A 222 -7.92 -29.14 -1.98
N ALA A 223 -7.21 -29.92 -1.22
CA ALA A 223 -7.48 -31.34 -1.03
C ALA A 223 -7.46 -31.65 0.48
N ALA A 224 -8.44 -31.14 1.21
CA ALA A 224 -8.86 -31.82 2.40
C ALA A 224 -9.59 -33.11 1.96
N PRO A 225 -9.23 -34.28 2.46
CA PRO A 225 -9.91 -35.52 2.09
C PRO A 225 -11.31 -35.50 2.69
N HIS A 226 -12.30 -35.23 1.85
CA HIS A 226 -13.68 -35.58 2.19
C HIS A 226 -13.80 -37.09 2.10
N THR A 227 -13.73 -37.75 3.26
CA THR A 227 -14.17 -39.12 3.42
C THR A 227 -15.68 -39.15 3.13
N ALA A 228 -16.03 -39.58 1.93
CA ALA A 228 -17.40 -39.89 1.58
C ALA A 228 -17.80 -41.20 2.27
N SER A 229 -18.59 -41.12 3.32
CA SER A 229 -19.43 -42.24 3.77
C SER A 229 -20.80 -42.05 3.19
N ALA A 230 -21.07 -42.81 2.12
CA ALA A 230 -22.43 -43.02 1.64
C ALA A 230 -23.17 -43.93 2.65
N THR A 231 -24.26 -43.43 3.21
CA THR A 231 -25.31 -44.28 3.79
C THR A 231 -26.66 -43.68 3.42
N THR A 232 -27.33 -44.39 2.55
CA THR A 232 -28.71 -44.17 2.18
C THR A 232 -29.60 -44.60 3.36
N ALA A 233 -30.48 -43.71 3.84
CA ALA A 233 -31.65 -44.11 4.60
C ALA A 233 -32.75 -43.08 4.38
N VAL A 234 -33.86 -43.60 3.83
CA VAL A 234 -35.14 -42.94 3.67
C VAL A 234 -35.88 -43.03 5.00
N ALA A 235 -36.44 -41.91 5.48
CA ALA A 235 -37.59 -41.92 6.40
C ALA A 235 -38.32 -40.59 6.43
N GLU A 236 -39.59 -40.67 6.56
CA GLU A 236 -40.71 -39.73 6.48
C GLU A 236 -40.75 -38.64 7.61
N PRO A 237 -41.68 -37.68 7.48
CA PRO A 237 -41.64 -36.45 8.29
C PRO A 237 -42.33 -36.55 9.63
N ALA A 238 -41.83 -35.85 10.63
CA ALA A 238 -42.54 -35.56 11.86
C ALA A 238 -42.46 -34.09 12.24
N ASP A 239 -43.63 -33.55 12.43
CA ASP A 239 -44.06 -32.27 12.94
C ASP A 239 -43.55 -32.02 14.36
N GLY A 240 -43.25 -30.77 14.74
CA GLY A 240 -42.96 -30.41 16.11
C GLY A 240 -42.19 -29.10 16.25
N GLY A 241 -42.90 -28.01 16.50
CA GLY A 241 -42.32 -26.69 16.75
C GLY A 241 -41.46 -26.62 18.00
N ASP A 242 -40.52 -25.69 17.99
CA ASP A 242 -40.03 -25.13 19.25
C ASP A 242 -39.45 -23.73 19.14
N SER A 243 -39.75 -22.95 20.14
CA SER A 243 -39.57 -21.56 20.43
C SER A 243 -38.19 -21.28 21.09
N GLY A 244 -37.09 -21.68 20.45
CA GLY A 244 -35.73 -21.49 21.00
C GLY A 244 -34.93 -20.32 20.47
N ALA A 245 -35.36 -19.65 19.40
CA ALA A 245 -34.58 -18.63 18.72
C ALA A 245 -34.60 -17.23 19.35
N THR A 246 -35.64 -16.93 20.17
CA THR A 246 -35.86 -15.60 20.74
C THR A 246 -35.00 -15.31 21.97
N THR A 247 -34.68 -16.34 22.76
CA THR A 247 -33.93 -16.16 24.01
C THR A 247 -32.44 -15.90 23.79
N ARG A 248 -31.82 -16.45 22.74
CA ARG A 248 -30.42 -16.21 22.43
C ARG A 248 -30.15 -14.81 21.86
N GLY A 249 -31.09 -14.25 21.10
CA GLY A 249 -30.99 -12.89 20.56
C GLY A 249 -31.04 -11.80 21.64
N LEU A 250 -31.86 -11.97 22.66
CA LEU A 250 -32.00 -11.00 23.77
C LEU A 250 -30.78 -10.95 24.69
N VAL A 251 -30.13 -12.09 24.96
CA VAL A 251 -28.91 -12.14 25.78
C VAL A 251 -27.74 -11.43 25.07
N THR A 252 -27.59 -11.61 23.75
CA THR A 252 -26.52 -10.96 22.96
C THR A 252 -26.72 -9.45 22.92
N LEU A 253 -27.95 -8.96 22.75
CA LEU A 253 -28.24 -7.53 22.74
C LEU A 253 -27.97 -6.88 24.10
N GLY A 254 -28.31 -7.56 25.22
CA GLY A 254 -28.05 -7.09 26.58
C GLY A 254 -26.55 -6.91 26.87
N VAL A 255 -25.69 -7.82 26.40
CA VAL A 255 -24.23 -7.74 26.59
C VAL A 255 -23.63 -6.57 25.80
N ILE A 256 -24.10 -6.32 24.58
CA ILE A 256 -23.61 -5.21 23.76
C ILE A 256 -23.99 -3.84 24.38
N VAL A 257 -25.22 -3.71 24.89
CA VAL A 257 -25.67 -2.47 25.52
C VAL A 257 -24.92 -2.20 26.84
N ALA A 258 -24.65 -3.24 27.64
CA ALA A 258 -23.88 -3.11 28.87
C ALA A 258 -22.41 -2.73 28.61
N ALA A 259 -21.77 -3.29 27.57
CA ALA A 259 -20.41 -2.95 27.18
C ALA A 259 -20.30 -1.51 26.67
N ALA A 260 -21.26 -1.05 25.85
CA ALA A 260 -21.30 0.33 25.38
C ALA A 260 -21.51 1.34 26.53
N GLY A 261 -22.38 1.04 27.49
CA GLY A 261 -22.59 1.86 28.69
C GLY A 261 -21.36 1.98 29.57
N ALA A 262 -20.64 0.88 29.80
CA ALA A 262 -19.40 0.85 30.56
C ALA A 262 -18.29 1.66 29.87
N TRP A 263 -18.19 1.58 28.54
CA TRP A 263 -17.20 2.34 27.75
C TRP A 263 -17.47 3.85 27.81
N VAL A 264 -18.73 4.28 27.72
CA VAL A 264 -19.10 5.71 27.83
C VAL A 264 -18.79 6.26 29.23
N LEU A 265 -19.08 5.48 30.29
CA LEU A 265 -18.76 5.88 31.67
C LEU A 265 -17.25 5.96 31.91
N TYR A 266 -16.49 5.01 31.39
CA TYR A 266 -15.03 5.00 31.46
C TYR A 266 -14.41 6.22 30.77
N ASN A 267 -14.88 6.56 29.56
CA ASN A 267 -14.39 7.74 28.84
C ASN A 267 -14.80 9.07 29.51
N ARG A 268 -15.97 9.14 30.12
CA ARG A 268 -16.37 10.31 30.91
C ARG A 268 -15.51 10.50 32.16
N HIS A 269 -15.10 9.40 32.80
CA HIS A 269 -14.26 9.47 33.99
C HIS A 269 -12.82 9.89 33.64
N ARG A 270 -12.30 9.43 32.50
CA ARG A 270 -10.99 9.80 31.98
C ARG A 270 -10.88 11.28 31.60
N ARG A 271 -11.94 11.86 31.02
CA ARG A 271 -11.98 13.29 30.63
C ARG A 271 -12.09 14.26 31.82
N ARG A 272 -12.40 13.79 33.02
CA ARG A 272 -12.43 14.62 34.24
C ARG A 272 -11.08 14.73 34.95
N GLY A 273 -10.08 13.98 34.55
CA GLY A 273 -8.74 14.00 35.11
C GLY A 273 -7.75 14.92 34.42
N ASP A 274 -8.08 15.53 33.25
CA ASP A 274 -7.16 16.28 32.41
C ASP A 274 -7.38 17.80 32.44
N ASP A 275 -8.09 18.36 33.42
CA ASP A 275 -8.19 19.82 33.58
C ASP A 275 -6.89 20.37 34.19
N PRO A 276 -6.16 21.28 33.49
CA PRO A 276 -4.97 21.90 34.02
C PRO A 276 -5.32 22.86 35.18
N PRO A 277 -4.46 23.00 36.21
CA PRO A 277 -4.73 23.90 37.33
C PRO A 277 -4.83 25.35 36.89
N PRO A 278 -5.64 26.18 37.57
CA PRO A 278 -5.84 27.58 37.20
C PRO A 278 -4.53 28.38 37.31
N ARG A 279 -4.24 29.16 36.27
CA ARG A 279 -3.09 30.08 36.27
C ARG A 279 -3.33 31.22 37.28
N VAL A 280 -2.45 31.31 38.27
CA VAL A 280 -2.41 32.45 39.18
C VAL A 280 -1.63 33.56 38.48
N SER A 281 -2.31 34.69 38.19
CA SER A 281 -1.67 35.91 37.71
C SER A 281 -0.92 36.60 38.85
N ARG A 282 0.31 36.95 38.59
CA ARG A 282 1.09 37.98 39.31
C ARG A 282 1.30 39.16 38.41
#